data_2f0562fe419f18c22154c13528abcd79
#
_entry.id   2f0562fe419f18c22154c13528abcd79
#
_cell.length_a   1.000
_cell.length_b   1.000
_cell.length_c   1.000
_cell.angle_alpha   90.00
_cell.angle_beta   90.00
_cell.angle_gamma   90.00
#
_symmetry.space_group_name_H-M   'P 1'
#
loop_
_entity.id
_entity.type
_entity.pdbx_description
1 polymer ?
#
loop_
_entity_poly.entity_id
_entity_poly.type
_entity_poly.pdbx_seq_one_letter_code
_entity_poly.pdbx_strand_id
1 'polypeptide(L)'
;MRSFACVKESSTILTITGSDGTGPGVQADMKTISALGGYAMSAITCITVQNTLGIQEFYDLPAAVVRSQIEAVVNDIEPQVIKVGLIRSVETLDVIIDAILRYRPRFVVYAPASVSAKGD
;
A
#
# COMPACT_ATOMS: atom_id res chain seq x y z
N MET A 1 2.91 21.84 -5.90
CA MET A 1 1.96 21.47 -4.99
C MET A 1 0.79 22.36 -4.72
N ARG A 2 0.47 23.15 -5.68
CA ARG A 2 -0.65 23.94 -5.54
C ARG A 2 -1.84 23.15 -5.40
N SER A 3 -1.97 22.06 -6.21
CA SER A 3 -3.15 21.24 -6.14
C SER A 3 -3.31 20.58 -4.78
N PHE A 4 -2.23 20.47 -4.03
CA PHE A 4 -2.31 19.85 -2.74
C PHE A 4 -3.11 20.70 -1.75
N ALA A 5 -3.06 22.00 -1.90
CA ALA A 5 -3.85 22.86 -1.05
C ALA A 5 -5.34 22.61 -1.26
N CYS A 6 -5.73 22.21 -2.46
CA CYS A 6 -7.13 21.94 -2.77
C CYS A 6 -7.61 20.63 -2.17
N VAL A 7 -6.69 19.71 -1.85
CA VAL A 7 -7.08 18.42 -1.30
C VAL A 7 -6.80 18.33 0.18
N LYS A 8 -6.50 19.43 0.83
CA LYS A 8 -6.16 19.37 2.25
C LYS A 8 -7.30 18.87 3.12
N GLU A 9 -8.53 18.98 2.63
CA GLU A 9 -9.66 18.46 3.36
C GLU A 9 -9.94 17.02 3.00
N SER A 10 -9.23 16.49 2.02
CA SER A 10 -9.38 15.10 1.64
C SER A 10 -8.48 14.24 2.51
N SER A 11 -8.86 13.00 2.70
CA SER A 11 -8.01 12.06 3.42
C SER A 11 -6.75 11.76 2.62
N THR A 12 -5.63 11.67 3.32
CA THR A 12 -4.38 11.21 2.75
C THR A 12 -4.19 9.77 3.17
N ILE A 13 -4.05 8.89 2.21
CA ILE A 13 -4.04 7.45 2.47
C ILE A 13 -2.80 6.83 1.86
N LEU A 14 -2.02 6.13 2.69
CA LEU A 14 -0.89 5.36 2.22
C LEU A 14 -1.33 3.91 2.14
N THR A 15 -1.30 3.33 0.96
CA THR A 15 -1.58 1.91 0.80
C THR A 15 -0.27 1.16 0.66
N ILE A 16 -0.09 0.12 1.48
CA ILE A 16 1.10 -0.71 1.52
C ILE A 16 0.69 -2.10 1.09
N THR A 17 0.99 -2.45 -0.14
CA THR A 17 0.53 -3.72 -0.70
C THR A 17 1.33 -4.07 -1.95
N GLY A 18 0.95 -5.16 -2.59
CA GLY A 18 1.59 -5.61 -3.82
C GLY A 18 1.12 -4.86 -5.03
N SER A 19 1.94 -4.90 -6.07
CA SER A 19 1.61 -4.33 -7.38
C SER A 19 1.24 -5.46 -8.33
N ASP A 20 0.16 -5.29 -9.06
CA ASP A 20 -0.40 -6.29 -9.93
C ASP A 20 -0.85 -5.63 -11.23
N GLY A 21 -0.42 -6.20 -12.34
CA GLY A 21 -0.71 -5.62 -13.65
C GLY A 21 -2.16 -5.70 -14.10
N THR A 22 -2.99 -6.52 -13.44
CA THR A 22 -4.35 -6.76 -13.93
C THR A 22 -5.45 -6.24 -13.02
N GLY A 23 -5.11 -5.61 -11.92
CA GLY A 23 -6.19 -4.97 -11.18
C GLY A 23 -6.07 -4.91 -9.67
N PRO A 24 -6.02 -6.04 -8.96
CA PRO A 24 -5.97 -5.97 -7.50
C PRO A 24 -4.65 -5.39 -7.00
N GLY A 25 -4.57 -5.08 -5.72
CA GLY A 25 -3.37 -4.53 -5.15
C GLY A 25 -3.34 -3.02 -5.19
N VAL A 26 -2.15 -2.46 -5.32
CA VAL A 26 -1.97 -1.01 -5.22
C VAL A 26 -2.73 -0.24 -6.29
N GLN A 27 -2.82 -0.79 -7.49
CA GLN A 27 -3.50 -0.12 -8.59
C GLN A 27 -4.99 0.08 -8.27
N ALA A 28 -5.64 -0.96 -7.76
CA ALA A 28 -7.05 -0.88 -7.39
C ALA A 28 -7.26 0.11 -6.25
N ASP A 29 -6.37 0.06 -5.25
CA ASP A 29 -6.48 0.96 -4.12
C ASP A 29 -6.36 2.41 -4.54
N MET A 30 -5.38 2.72 -5.40
CA MET A 30 -5.17 4.09 -5.84
C MET A 30 -6.34 4.61 -6.65
N LYS A 31 -6.92 3.77 -7.50
CA LYS A 31 -8.09 4.15 -8.27
C LYS A 31 -9.27 4.45 -7.36
N THR A 32 -9.50 3.59 -6.39
CA THR A 32 -10.64 3.75 -5.48
C THR A 32 -10.48 5.01 -4.63
N ILE A 33 -9.30 5.21 -4.05
CA ILE A 33 -9.04 6.36 -3.21
C ILE A 33 -9.21 7.65 -4.01
N SER A 34 -8.65 7.68 -5.21
CA SER A 34 -8.75 8.86 -6.06
C SER A 34 -10.19 9.13 -6.49
N ALA A 35 -10.93 8.08 -6.81
CA ALA A 35 -12.32 8.22 -7.23
C ALA A 35 -13.19 8.80 -6.12
N LEU A 36 -12.82 8.53 -4.86
CA LEU A 36 -13.55 9.02 -3.71
C LEU A 36 -13.05 10.38 -3.21
N GLY A 37 -12.11 10.98 -3.94
CA GLY A 37 -11.62 12.31 -3.60
C GLY A 37 -10.45 12.33 -2.63
N GLY A 38 -9.88 11.18 -2.30
CA GLY A 38 -8.73 11.11 -1.42
C GLY A 38 -7.43 11.30 -2.17
N TYR A 39 -6.36 11.53 -1.43
CA TYR A 39 -5.03 11.62 -2.00
C TYR A 39 -4.30 10.30 -1.70
N ALA A 40 -3.98 9.57 -2.75
CA ALA A 40 -3.42 8.22 -2.63
C ALA A 40 -1.91 8.23 -2.74
N MET A 41 -1.26 7.56 -1.78
CA MET A 41 0.17 7.33 -1.79
C MET A 41 0.39 5.84 -1.67
N SER A 42 1.54 5.34 -2.10
CA SER A 42 1.77 3.90 -2.10
C SER A 42 3.17 3.51 -1.68
N ALA A 43 3.27 2.33 -1.09
CA ALA A 43 4.53 1.64 -0.86
C ALA A 43 4.31 0.20 -1.32
N ILE A 44 5.18 -0.27 -2.19
CA ILE A 44 5.03 -1.57 -2.82
C ILE A 44 5.78 -2.63 -2.02
N THR A 45 5.11 -3.72 -1.68
CA THR A 45 5.73 -4.82 -0.93
C THR A 45 6.22 -5.93 -1.85
N CYS A 46 5.54 -6.14 -2.96
CA CYS A 46 5.94 -7.17 -3.91
C CYS A 46 5.32 -6.87 -5.26
N ILE A 47 5.85 -7.52 -6.27
CA ILE A 47 5.29 -7.46 -7.61
C ILE A 47 4.71 -8.82 -7.92
N THR A 48 3.44 -8.85 -8.30
CA THR A 48 2.75 -10.07 -8.66
C THR A 48 2.69 -10.15 -10.16
N VAL A 49 3.28 -11.19 -10.72
CA VAL A 49 3.20 -11.45 -12.16
C VAL A 49 1.96 -12.27 -12.38
N GLN A 50 0.94 -11.63 -12.92
CA GLN A 50 -0.38 -12.26 -12.99
C GLN A 50 -1.16 -11.72 -14.18
N ASN A 51 -2.09 -12.53 -14.66
CA ASN A 51 -3.03 -12.11 -15.71
C ASN A 51 -4.40 -12.72 -15.36
N THR A 52 -5.34 -12.67 -16.29
CA THR A 52 -6.68 -13.16 -16.02
C THR A 52 -6.73 -14.67 -15.79
N LEU A 53 -5.67 -15.38 -16.12
CA LEU A 53 -5.61 -16.82 -15.92
C LEU A 53 -5.07 -17.20 -14.53
N GLY A 54 -4.51 -16.24 -13.81
CA GLY A 54 -4.06 -16.48 -12.45
C GLY A 54 -2.69 -15.90 -12.17
N ILE A 55 -2.21 -16.16 -10.97
CA ILE A 55 -0.92 -15.67 -10.49
C ILE A 55 0.16 -16.62 -10.96
N GLN A 56 1.18 -16.08 -11.61
CA GLN A 56 2.29 -16.88 -12.12
C GLN A 56 3.50 -16.83 -11.19
N GLU A 57 3.83 -15.65 -10.68
CA GLU A 57 5.00 -15.47 -9.82
C GLU A 57 4.79 -14.30 -8.88
N PHE A 58 5.53 -14.34 -7.77
CA PHE A 58 5.65 -13.21 -6.85
C PHE A 58 7.11 -12.81 -6.76
N TYR A 59 7.36 -11.52 -6.77
CA TYR A 59 8.70 -11.00 -6.53
C TYR A 59 8.62 -10.07 -5.33
N ASP A 60 9.10 -10.54 -4.19
CA ASP A 60 9.07 -9.75 -2.97
C ASP A 60 10.16 -8.70 -3.01
N LEU A 61 9.83 -7.49 -2.61
CA LEU A 61 10.85 -6.46 -2.44
C LEU A 61 11.49 -6.65 -1.06
N PRO A 62 12.80 -6.37 -0.94
CA PRO A 62 13.44 -6.45 0.36
C PRO A 62 12.76 -5.53 1.37
N ALA A 63 12.70 -5.97 2.62
CA ALA A 63 12.06 -5.18 3.68
C ALA A 63 12.68 -3.78 3.78
N ALA A 64 13.99 -3.66 3.55
CA ALA A 64 14.65 -2.36 3.58
C ALA A 64 14.12 -1.41 2.51
N VAL A 65 13.77 -1.96 1.34
CA VAL A 65 13.20 -1.14 0.24
C VAL A 65 11.79 -0.69 0.61
N VAL A 66 11.02 -1.58 1.23
CA VAL A 66 9.68 -1.22 1.69
C VAL A 66 9.78 -0.11 2.73
N ARG A 67 10.71 -0.23 3.67
CA ARG A 67 10.94 0.80 4.67
C ARG A 67 11.27 2.14 4.04
N SER A 68 12.17 2.13 3.06
CA SER A 68 12.58 3.37 2.40
C SER A 68 11.41 4.05 1.68
N GLN A 69 10.54 3.26 1.06
CA GLN A 69 9.36 3.82 0.41
C GLN A 69 8.43 4.48 1.42
N ILE A 70 8.18 3.80 2.53
CA ILE A 70 7.31 4.33 3.57
C ILE A 70 7.87 5.62 4.13
N GLU A 71 9.16 5.63 4.45
CA GLU A 71 9.79 6.82 5.01
C GLU A 71 9.77 7.99 4.06
N ALA A 72 10.03 7.74 2.79
CA ALA A 72 10.01 8.82 1.80
C ALA A 72 8.64 9.47 1.70
N VAL A 73 7.59 8.66 1.74
CA VAL A 73 6.24 9.16 1.63
C VAL A 73 5.82 9.87 2.92
N VAL A 74 6.04 9.24 4.06
CA VAL A 74 5.56 9.77 5.34
C VAL A 74 6.28 11.05 5.73
N ASN A 75 7.55 11.15 5.38
CA ASN A 75 8.33 12.36 5.69
C ASN A 75 7.92 13.54 4.82
N ASP A 76 7.29 13.29 3.70
CA ASP A 76 6.83 14.34 2.81
C ASP A 76 5.38 14.71 3.12
N ILE A 77 4.50 13.71 3.07
CA ILE A 77 3.07 13.91 3.30
C ILE A 77 2.61 12.87 4.31
N GLU A 78 2.34 13.32 5.51
CA GLU A 78 1.95 12.44 6.58
C GLU A 78 0.56 11.86 6.31
N PRO A 79 0.40 10.54 6.19
CA PRO A 79 -0.90 9.98 5.89
C PRO A 79 -1.80 9.95 7.12
N GLN A 80 -3.07 10.21 6.88
CA GLN A 80 -4.08 10.06 7.95
C GLN A 80 -4.45 8.60 8.12
N VAL A 81 -4.40 7.85 7.03
CA VAL A 81 -4.80 6.45 7.02
C VAL A 81 -3.69 5.63 6.37
N ILE A 82 -3.36 4.50 6.99
CA ILE A 82 -2.49 3.51 6.38
C ILE A 82 -3.33 2.27 6.13
N LYS A 83 -3.41 1.85 4.88
CA LYS A 83 -4.06 0.62 4.51
C LYS A 83 -2.99 -0.41 4.20
N VAL A 84 -3.08 -1.58 4.82
CA VAL A 84 -2.13 -2.66 4.63
C VAL A 84 -2.83 -3.80 3.91
N GLY A 85 -2.27 -4.21 2.79
CA GLY A 85 -2.80 -5.31 2.01
C GLY A 85 -1.91 -6.54 2.10
N LEU A 86 -1.41 -6.99 0.95
CA LEU A 86 -0.64 -8.23 0.88
C LEU A 86 0.73 -8.09 1.52
N ILE A 87 0.99 -8.93 2.53
CA ILE A 87 2.30 -9.03 3.18
C ILE A 87 2.72 -10.48 3.10
N ARG A 88 3.92 -10.72 2.60
CA ARG A 88 4.40 -12.08 2.39
C ARG A 88 5.57 -12.48 3.26
N SER A 89 6.12 -11.58 4.06
CA SER A 89 7.24 -11.92 4.93
C SER A 89 7.11 -11.25 6.28
N VAL A 90 7.70 -11.90 7.28
CA VAL A 90 7.72 -11.38 8.64
C VAL A 90 8.54 -10.10 8.70
N GLU A 91 9.63 -10.05 7.95
CA GLU A 91 10.48 -8.88 7.92
C GLU A 91 9.73 -7.64 7.43
N THR A 92 8.94 -7.81 6.39
CA THR A 92 8.13 -6.71 5.87
C THR A 92 7.03 -6.33 6.86
N LEU A 93 6.43 -7.31 7.50
CA LEU A 93 5.43 -7.05 8.52
C LEU A 93 6.02 -6.21 9.65
N ASP A 94 7.24 -6.56 10.10
CA ASP A 94 7.90 -5.83 11.16
C ASP A 94 8.17 -4.39 10.77
N VAL A 95 8.57 -4.16 9.53
CA VAL A 95 8.78 -2.81 9.01
C VAL A 95 7.49 -2.00 9.05
N ILE A 96 6.39 -2.61 8.65
CA ILE A 96 5.10 -1.93 8.61
C ILE A 96 4.60 -1.61 10.03
N ILE A 97 4.73 -2.57 10.94
CA ILE A 97 4.34 -2.36 12.33
C ILE A 97 5.16 -1.23 12.95
N ASP A 98 6.47 -1.23 12.71
CA ASP A 98 7.34 -0.18 13.22
C ASP A 98 6.90 1.18 12.69
N ALA A 99 6.56 1.26 11.42
CA ALA A 99 6.10 2.51 10.81
C ALA A 99 4.81 2.99 11.47
N ILE A 100 3.87 2.08 11.67
CA ILE A 100 2.59 2.43 12.28
C ILE A 100 2.80 2.95 13.69
N LEU A 101 3.66 2.31 14.46
CA LEU A 101 3.92 2.72 15.84
C LEU A 101 4.67 4.04 15.90
N ARG A 102 5.51 4.31 14.90
CA ARG A 102 6.31 5.53 14.88
C ARG A 102 5.52 6.73 14.39
N TYR A 103 4.75 6.57 13.33
CA TYR A 103 4.07 7.69 12.68
C TYR A 103 2.63 7.89 13.15
N ARG A 104 2.04 6.86 13.77
CA ARG A 104 0.73 6.95 14.41
C ARG A 104 -0.35 7.58 13.53
N PRO A 105 -0.68 6.92 12.40
CA PRO A 105 -1.76 7.41 11.55
C PRO A 105 -3.06 7.38 12.33
N ARG A 106 -4.02 8.17 11.88
CA ARG A 106 -5.31 8.26 12.54
C ARG A 106 -6.05 6.94 12.50
N PHE A 107 -5.98 6.24 11.37
CA PHE A 107 -6.62 4.95 11.19
C PHE A 107 -5.69 3.98 10.47
N VAL A 108 -5.82 2.71 10.81
CA VAL A 108 -5.11 1.63 10.12
C VAL A 108 -6.16 0.65 9.65
N VAL A 109 -6.15 0.33 8.36
CA VAL A 109 -7.05 -0.65 7.77
C VAL A 109 -6.21 -1.82 7.27
N TYR A 110 -6.52 -3.01 7.76
CA TYR A 110 -5.81 -4.20 7.33
C TYR A 110 -6.78 -5.09 6.54
N ALA A 111 -6.43 -5.34 5.29
CA ALA A 111 -7.23 -6.16 4.41
C ALA A 111 -6.37 -7.32 3.91
N PRO A 112 -6.21 -8.38 4.73
CA PRO A 112 -5.34 -9.49 4.34
C PRO A 112 -5.93 -10.28 3.20
N ALA A 113 -5.02 -10.78 2.33
CA ALA A 113 -5.39 -11.73 1.31
C ALA A 113 -5.07 -13.12 1.86
N SER A 114 -6.08 -13.83 2.35
CA SER A 114 -5.84 -15.12 2.97
C SER A 114 -5.63 -16.24 1.96
N VAL A 115 -6.22 -16.09 0.78
CA VAL A 115 -6.04 -17.04 -0.32
C VAL A 115 -6.00 -16.26 -1.62
N SER A 116 -5.36 -16.84 -2.63
CA SER A 116 -5.35 -16.21 -3.95
C SER A 116 -6.72 -16.39 -4.61
N ALA A 117 -6.91 -15.75 -5.75
CA ALA A 117 -8.13 -15.91 -6.51
C ALA A 117 -8.36 -17.34 -6.93
N LYS A 118 -7.31 -18.17 -6.94
CA LYS A 118 -7.42 -19.57 -7.29
C LYS A 118 -7.39 -20.49 -6.06
N GLY A 119 -7.43 -19.93 -4.87
CA GLY A 119 -7.43 -20.69 -3.64
C GLY A 119 -6.07 -21.17 -3.17
N ASP A 120 -5.01 -20.64 -3.69
CA ASP A 120 -3.65 -21.06 -3.30
C ASP A 120 -3.23 -20.51 -1.97
#